data_c88c6a9b014707e766c39c843d6594bc
#
_entry.id   c88c6a9b014707e766c39c843d6594bc
#
_cell.length_a   1.000
_cell.length_b   1.000
_cell.length_c   1.000
_cell.angle_alpha   90.00
_cell.angle_beta   90.00
_cell.angle_gamma   90.00
#
_symmetry.space_group_name_H-M   'P 1'
#
loop_
_entity.id
_entity.type
_entity.pdbx_description
1 polymer ?
#
loop_
_entity_poly.entity_id
_entity_poly.type
_entity_poly.pdbx_seq_one_letter_code
_entity_poly.pdbx_strand_id
1 'polypeptide(L)'
;MISIGDVVRELATKDGLELTRDNLHATSKKYMGEFGQTFFPEMIVKKIKESDAPNYLVSGIRPPSDIEIFRKAFGEDFILVDVVIIDDEVRYQRMIARGSERDGKSVEKLRENDLHEEEIFHTSESEKMANYVIKNDGGVEDFYAAVDNFYETVLKPKLG
;
A
#
# COMPACT_ATOMS: atom_id res chain seq x y z
N MET A 1 3.59 9.06 -8.42
CA MET A 1 3.14 8.12 -7.38
C MET A 1 1.63 8.25 -7.21
N ILE A 2 0.91 7.13 -7.07
CA ILE A 2 -0.52 7.08 -6.78
C ILE A 2 -0.73 6.18 -5.56
N SER A 3 -1.58 6.59 -4.62
CA SER A 3 -1.97 5.77 -3.46
C SER A 3 -3.46 5.41 -3.55
N ILE A 4 -3.82 4.19 -3.16
CA ILE A 4 -5.24 3.82 -2.98
C ILE A 4 -5.93 4.79 -2.01
N GLY A 5 -5.25 5.17 -0.94
CA GLY A 5 -5.76 6.18 0.00
C GLY A 5 -6.00 7.56 -0.62
N ASP A 6 -5.26 7.94 -1.68
CA ASP A 6 -5.51 9.22 -2.37
C ASP A 6 -6.81 9.16 -3.16
N VAL A 7 -7.10 8.04 -3.80
CA VAL A 7 -8.38 7.83 -4.50
C VAL A 7 -9.56 7.91 -3.53
N VAL A 8 -9.42 7.30 -2.34
CA VAL A 8 -10.46 7.40 -1.30
C VAL A 8 -10.67 8.85 -0.86
N ARG A 9 -9.58 9.63 -0.68
CA ARG A 9 -9.65 11.05 -0.31
C ARG A 9 -10.31 11.90 -1.42
N GLU A 10 -9.97 11.66 -2.67
CA GLU A 10 -10.61 12.32 -3.82
C GLU A 10 -12.13 12.09 -3.81
N LEU A 11 -12.55 10.85 -3.59
CA LEU A 11 -13.97 10.50 -3.57
C LEU A 11 -14.69 11.08 -2.34
N ALA A 12 -14.08 11.05 -1.16
CA ALA A 12 -14.63 11.67 0.03
C ALA A 12 -14.82 13.19 -0.17
N THR A 13 -13.83 13.86 -0.77
CA THR A 13 -13.92 15.30 -1.10
C THR A 13 -15.04 15.56 -2.13
N LYS A 14 -15.16 14.71 -3.15
CA LYS A 14 -16.24 14.79 -4.14
C LYS A 14 -17.62 14.63 -3.50
N ASP A 15 -17.72 13.78 -2.48
CA ASP A 15 -18.95 13.58 -1.71
C ASP A 15 -19.21 14.70 -0.67
N GLY A 16 -18.33 15.71 -0.58
CA GLY A 16 -18.44 16.83 0.36
C GLY A 16 -18.11 16.48 1.80
N LEU A 17 -17.35 15.40 2.03
CA LEU A 17 -17.00 14.92 3.36
C LEU A 17 -15.64 15.47 3.82
N GLU A 18 -15.53 15.75 5.12
CA GLU A 18 -14.24 16.02 5.74
C GLU A 18 -13.34 14.77 5.72
N LEU A 19 -12.02 14.96 5.57
CA LEU A 19 -11.05 13.86 5.44
C LEU A 19 -10.68 13.23 6.80
N THR A 20 -11.68 12.94 7.63
CA THR A 20 -11.52 12.18 8.88
C THR A 20 -11.37 10.70 8.60
N ARG A 21 -10.78 9.94 9.54
CA ARG A 21 -10.63 8.48 9.42
C ARG A 21 -11.98 7.80 9.19
N ASP A 22 -13.00 8.19 9.94
CA ASP A 22 -14.35 7.58 9.87
C ASP A 22 -15.00 7.86 8.52
N ASN A 23 -14.90 9.09 8.00
CA ASN A 23 -15.43 9.44 6.68
C ASN A 23 -14.68 8.71 5.55
N LEU A 24 -13.37 8.54 5.65
CA LEU A 24 -12.59 7.78 4.67
C LEU A 24 -12.97 6.29 4.69
N HIS A 25 -13.17 5.71 5.87
CA HIS A 25 -13.69 4.34 6.00
C HIS A 25 -15.10 4.20 5.42
N ALA A 26 -16.01 5.13 5.76
CA ALA A 26 -17.37 5.15 5.22
C ALA A 26 -17.37 5.28 3.69
N THR A 27 -16.49 6.15 3.14
CA THR A 27 -16.31 6.31 1.70
C THR A 27 -15.84 5.01 1.05
N SER A 28 -14.81 4.37 1.60
CA SER A 28 -14.32 3.08 1.08
C SER A 28 -15.42 2.04 1.08
N LYS A 29 -16.13 1.89 2.20
CA LYS A 29 -17.23 0.93 2.33
C LYS A 29 -18.37 1.20 1.35
N LYS A 30 -18.76 2.48 1.16
CA LYS A 30 -19.78 2.91 0.21
C LYS A 30 -19.42 2.47 -1.21
N TYR A 31 -18.25 2.88 -1.69
CA TYR A 31 -17.85 2.64 -3.07
C TYR A 31 -17.56 1.15 -3.34
N MET A 32 -16.95 0.41 -2.41
CA MET A 32 -16.81 -1.04 -2.55
C MET A 32 -18.15 -1.78 -2.50
N GLY A 33 -19.10 -1.30 -1.71
CA GLY A 33 -20.46 -1.87 -1.67
C GLY A 33 -21.24 -1.64 -2.95
N GLU A 34 -21.04 -0.49 -3.60
CA GLU A 34 -21.76 -0.09 -4.82
C GLU A 34 -21.12 -0.68 -6.10
N PHE A 35 -19.78 -0.70 -6.17
CA PHE A 35 -19.05 -1.03 -7.39
C PHE A 35 -18.20 -2.32 -7.29
N GLY A 36 -18.13 -2.94 -6.13
CA GLY A 36 -17.36 -4.17 -5.90
C GLY A 36 -16.05 -3.94 -5.15
N GLN A 37 -15.49 -5.02 -4.60
CA GLN A 37 -14.29 -4.98 -3.76
C GLN A 37 -13.04 -4.52 -4.52
N THR A 38 -12.99 -4.72 -5.83
CA THR A 38 -11.88 -4.37 -6.71
C THR A 38 -11.97 -2.94 -7.29
N PHE A 39 -12.95 -2.16 -6.87
CA PHE A 39 -13.20 -0.81 -7.40
C PHE A 39 -11.98 0.11 -7.36
N PHE A 40 -11.27 0.17 -6.24
CA PHE A 40 -10.13 1.08 -6.08
C PHE A 40 -8.92 0.70 -6.93
N PRO A 41 -8.44 -0.56 -6.95
CA PRO A 41 -7.36 -0.94 -7.84
C PRO A 41 -7.74 -0.79 -9.32
N GLU A 42 -8.98 -1.06 -9.71
CA GLU A 42 -9.46 -0.83 -11.09
C GLU A 42 -9.44 0.65 -11.47
N MET A 43 -9.83 1.55 -10.57
CA MET A 43 -9.68 2.99 -10.79
C MET A 43 -8.24 3.42 -11.01
N ILE A 44 -7.30 2.87 -10.24
CA ILE A 44 -5.87 3.17 -10.41
C ILE A 44 -5.37 2.64 -11.76
N VAL A 45 -5.72 1.41 -12.11
CA VAL A 45 -5.38 0.83 -13.42
C VAL A 45 -5.89 1.73 -14.55
N LYS A 46 -7.12 2.22 -14.46
CA LYS A 46 -7.68 3.15 -15.43
C LYS A 46 -6.87 4.44 -15.50
N LYS A 47 -6.59 5.08 -14.36
CA LYS A 47 -5.77 6.32 -14.29
C LYS A 47 -4.39 6.12 -14.93
N ILE A 48 -3.74 4.98 -14.68
CA ILE A 48 -2.42 4.66 -15.25
C ILE A 48 -2.53 4.54 -16.78
N LYS A 49 -3.53 3.81 -17.29
CA LYS A 49 -3.73 3.60 -18.73
C LYS A 49 -4.12 4.87 -19.49
N GLU A 50 -4.74 5.83 -18.82
CA GLU A 50 -5.13 7.13 -19.40
C GLU A 50 -4.01 8.19 -19.32
N SER A 51 -2.85 7.84 -18.76
CA SER A 51 -1.73 8.75 -18.57
C SER A 51 -0.58 8.44 -19.51
N ASP A 52 0.14 9.48 -19.93
CA ASP A 52 1.34 9.38 -20.77
C ASP A 52 2.64 9.16 -19.96
N ALA A 53 2.56 9.07 -18.63
CA ALA A 53 3.74 8.85 -17.82
C ALA A 53 4.29 7.42 -18.01
N PRO A 54 5.61 7.28 -18.22
CA PRO A 54 6.19 5.98 -18.58
C PRO A 54 6.16 4.97 -17.42
N ASN A 55 6.16 5.44 -16.18
CA ASN A 55 6.24 4.58 -14.99
C ASN A 55 5.39 5.11 -13.85
N TYR A 56 4.89 4.22 -13.02
CA TYR A 56 4.12 4.53 -11.84
C TYR A 56 4.61 3.77 -10.61
N LEU A 57 4.63 4.46 -9.48
CA LEU A 57 4.69 3.85 -8.17
C LEU A 57 3.29 3.87 -7.56
N VAL A 58 2.76 2.70 -7.24
CA VAL A 58 1.46 2.53 -6.58
C VAL A 58 1.69 2.08 -5.14
N SER A 59 1.02 2.72 -4.18
CA SER A 59 1.10 2.37 -2.77
C SER A 59 -0.26 2.09 -2.15
N GLY A 60 -0.28 1.33 -1.04
CA GLY A 60 -1.51 0.99 -0.32
C GLY A 60 -2.25 -0.22 -0.88
N ILE A 61 -1.60 -1.03 -1.70
CA ILE A 61 -2.08 -2.36 -2.11
C ILE A 61 -2.10 -3.23 -0.85
N ARG A 62 -3.21 -3.91 -0.57
CA ARG A 62 -3.35 -4.73 0.64
C ARG A 62 -3.85 -6.14 0.36
N PRO A 63 -5.11 -6.36 -0.13
CA PRO A 63 -5.60 -7.72 -0.34
C PRO A 63 -5.00 -8.37 -1.59
N PRO A 64 -4.90 -9.72 -1.63
CA PRO A 64 -4.48 -10.46 -2.82
C PRO A 64 -5.26 -10.09 -4.09
N SER A 65 -6.55 -9.79 -3.96
CA SER A 65 -7.40 -9.38 -5.08
C SER A 65 -6.91 -8.12 -5.79
N ASP A 66 -6.36 -7.15 -5.04
CA ASP A 66 -5.78 -5.95 -5.63
C ASP A 66 -4.56 -6.29 -6.49
N ILE A 67 -3.70 -7.19 -5.99
CA ILE A 67 -2.50 -7.65 -6.69
C ILE A 67 -2.88 -8.35 -8.00
N GLU A 68 -3.92 -9.19 -7.97
CA GLU A 68 -4.43 -9.88 -9.17
C GLU A 68 -4.93 -8.89 -10.23
N ILE A 69 -5.60 -7.81 -9.84
CA ILE A 69 -6.05 -6.76 -10.77
C ILE A 69 -4.85 -6.09 -11.45
N PHE A 70 -3.80 -5.73 -10.72
CA PHE A 70 -2.59 -5.15 -11.30
C PHE A 70 -1.84 -6.14 -12.20
N ARG A 71 -1.68 -7.40 -11.77
CA ARG A 71 -1.07 -8.45 -12.59
C ARG A 71 -1.82 -8.69 -13.89
N LYS A 72 -3.15 -8.74 -13.83
CA LYS A 72 -3.99 -8.88 -15.02
C LYS A 72 -3.87 -7.69 -15.97
N ALA A 73 -3.73 -6.48 -15.43
CA ALA A 73 -3.69 -5.25 -16.21
C ALA A 73 -2.35 -4.98 -16.89
N PHE A 74 -1.23 -5.37 -16.24
CA PHE A 74 0.13 -4.99 -16.62
C PHE A 74 1.08 -6.17 -16.83
N GLY A 75 0.67 -7.40 -16.49
CA GLY A 75 1.48 -8.60 -16.72
C GLY A 75 2.85 -8.52 -16.03
N GLU A 76 3.92 -8.74 -16.79
CA GLU A 76 5.30 -8.71 -16.30
C GLU A 76 5.84 -7.30 -16.01
N ASP A 77 5.16 -6.26 -16.48
CA ASP A 77 5.49 -4.87 -16.17
C ASP A 77 5.06 -4.48 -14.74
N PHE A 78 4.20 -5.28 -14.10
CA PHE A 78 3.84 -5.11 -12.70
C PHE A 78 4.85 -5.79 -11.78
N ILE A 79 5.52 -5.02 -10.93
CA ILE A 79 6.45 -5.50 -9.92
C ILE A 79 5.90 -5.16 -8.56
N LEU A 80 5.57 -6.20 -7.78
CA LEU A 80 5.17 -6.06 -6.37
C LEU A 80 6.41 -6.11 -5.48
N VAL A 81 6.64 -5.03 -4.75
CA VAL A 81 7.72 -4.92 -3.77
C VAL A 81 7.12 -4.83 -2.38
N ASP A 82 7.51 -5.73 -1.52
CA ASP A 82 7.19 -5.67 -0.10
C ASP A 82 8.34 -5.04 0.69
N VAL A 83 8.01 -4.09 1.58
CA VAL A 83 8.99 -3.42 2.45
C VAL A 83 8.71 -3.82 3.88
N VAL A 84 9.57 -4.69 4.42
CA VAL A 84 9.33 -5.34 5.70
C VAL A 84 10.28 -4.85 6.81
N ILE A 85 9.75 -4.82 8.03
CA ILE A 85 10.52 -4.82 9.27
C ILE A 85 10.23 -6.16 9.92
N ILE A 86 11.25 -7.02 10.01
CA ILE A 86 11.09 -8.43 10.45
C ILE A 86 10.72 -8.50 11.94
N ASP A 87 11.30 -7.62 12.76
CA ASP A 87 11.00 -7.55 14.19
C ASP A 87 9.81 -6.63 14.44
N ASP A 88 8.69 -7.21 14.78
CA ASP A 88 7.45 -6.48 15.08
C ASP A 88 7.62 -5.49 16.24
N GLU A 89 8.43 -5.80 17.23
CA GLU A 89 8.66 -4.88 18.34
C GLU A 89 9.39 -3.62 17.87
N VAL A 90 10.40 -3.77 17.01
CA VAL A 90 11.08 -2.63 16.37
C VAL A 90 10.10 -1.82 15.51
N ARG A 91 9.22 -2.49 14.78
CA ARG A 91 8.18 -1.84 13.97
C ARG A 91 7.23 -1.02 14.83
N TYR A 92 6.71 -1.60 15.90
CA TYR A 92 5.80 -0.91 16.83
C TYR A 92 6.47 0.28 17.52
N GLN A 93 7.70 0.13 17.98
CA GLN A 93 8.45 1.23 18.60
C GLN A 93 8.66 2.39 17.61
N ARG A 94 8.97 2.11 16.36
CA ARG A 94 9.08 3.14 15.30
C ARG A 94 7.72 3.82 15.04
N MET A 95 6.62 3.08 15.01
CA MET A 95 5.28 3.64 14.84
C MET A 95 4.88 4.55 16.00
N ILE A 96 5.14 4.14 17.23
CA ILE A 96 4.89 4.96 18.44
C ILE A 96 5.75 6.22 18.41
N ALA A 97 7.05 6.10 18.11
CA ALA A 97 7.98 7.23 18.05
C ALA A 97 7.60 8.25 16.97
N ARG A 98 7.00 7.81 15.86
CA ARG A 98 6.49 8.68 14.79
C ARG A 98 5.33 9.57 15.26
N GLY A 99 4.58 9.15 16.28
CA GLY A 99 3.52 9.93 16.91
C GLY A 99 2.36 10.29 15.98
N SER A 100 2.09 9.48 14.96
CA SER A 100 0.97 9.71 14.05
C SER A 100 -0.36 9.54 14.79
N GLU A 101 -1.28 10.48 14.62
CA GLU A 101 -2.64 10.37 15.18
C GLU A 101 -3.41 9.14 14.67
N ARG A 102 -2.98 8.57 13.55
CA ARG A 102 -3.58 7.38 12.93
C ARG A 102 -3.12 6.08 13.58
N ASP A 103 -1.96 6.10 14.22
CA ASP A 103 -1.35 4.92 14.80
C ASP A 103 -1.85 4.72 16.23
N GLY A 104 -1.87 3.48 16.69
CA GLY A 104 -2.11 3.16 18.09
C GLY A 104 -1.00 3.75 18.96
N LYS A 105 -1.37 4.16 20.17
CA LYS A 105 -0.42 4.76 21.13
C LYS A 105 0.28 3.72 22.02
N SER A 106 0.00 2.45 21.84
CA SER A 106 0.63 1.35 22.56
C SER A 106 0.86 0.14 21.66
N VAL A 107 1.81 -0.71 22.03
CA VAL A 107 2.12 -1.96 21.32
C VAL A 107 0.91 -2.88 21.23
N GLU A 108 0.13 -2.99 22.31
CA GLU A 108 -1.09 -3.80 22.34
C GLU A 108 -2.09 -3.34 21.28
N LYS A 109 -2.29 -2.02 21.18
CA LYS A 109 -3.23 -1.47 20.20
C LYS A 109 -2.74 -1.65 18.76
N LEU A 110 -1.45 -1.59 18.53
CA LEU A 110 -0.85 -1.86 17.22
C LEU A 110 -1.02 -3.34 16.82
N ARG A 111 -0.82 -4.29 17.75
CA ARG A 111 -1.08 -5.71 17.51
C ARG A 111 -2.55 -5.99 17.22
N GLU A 112 -3.48 -5.39 17.95
CA GLU A 112 -4.91 -5.50 17.64
C GLU A 112 -5.22 -5.00 16.21
N ASN A 113 -4.62 -3.87 15.81
CA ASN A 113 -4.82 -3.32 14.48
C ASN A 113 -4.27 -4.25 13.41
N ASP A 114 -3.10 -4.86 13.61
CA ASP A 114 -2.50 -5.82 12.68
C ASP A 114 -3.38 -7.07 12.51
N LEU A 115 -3.88 -7.63 13.62
CA LEU A 115 -4.80 -8.76 13.57
C LEU A 115 -6.08 -8.42 12.80
N HIS A 116 -6.61 -7.23 13.03
CA HIS A 116 -7.80 -6.77 12.32
C HIS A 116 -7.53 -6.53 10.81
N GLU A 117 -6.36 -5.98 10.47
CA GLU A 117 -5.96 -5.84 9.05
C GLU A 117 -5.78 -7.21 8.39
N GLU A 118 -5.20 -8.18 9.09
CA GLU A 118 -5.06 -9.55 8.58
C GLU A 118 -6.42 -10.22 8.33
N GLU A 119 -7.38 -10.08 9.26
CA GLU A 119 -8.74 -10.60 9.09
C GLU A 119 -9.47 -10.02 7.87
N ILE A 120 -9.25 -8.73 7.58
CA ILE A 120 -9.95 -8.04 6.48
C ILE A 120 -9.23 -8.21 5.15
N PHE A 121 -7.91 -8.08 5.15
CA PHE A 121 -7.13 -7.93 3.92
C PHE A 121 -6.26 -9.14 3.58
N HIS A 122 -6.12 -10.11 4.49
CA HIS A 122 -5.24 -11.27 4.28
C HIS A 122 -3.82 -10.84 3.84
N THR A 123 -3.25 -9.86 4.55
CA THR A 123 -1.98 -9.22 4.20
C THR A 123 -0.83 -10.22 4.12
N SER A 124 -0.85 -11.26 4.97
CA SER A 124 0.13 -12.34 4.94
C SER A 124 0.12 -13.16 3.65
N GLU A 125 -1.01 -13.24 2.94
CA GLU A 125 -1.09 -13.85 1.62
C GLU A 125 -0.51 -12.92 0.55
N SER A 126 -0.79 -11.62 0.66
CA SER A 126 -0.27 -10.59 -0.24
C SER A 126 1.26 -10.49 -0.18
N GLU A 127 1.85 -10.56 1.02
CA GLU A 127 3.30 -10.59 1.22
C GLU A 127 3.97 -11.74 0.47
N LYS A 128 3.37 -12.94 0.49
CA LYS A 128 3.87 -14.11 -0.25
C LYS A 128 3.80 -13.95 -1.78
N MET A 129 3.00 -13.01 -2.26
CA MET A 129 2.89 -12.69 -3.69
C MET A 129 3.92 -11.68 -4.15
N ALA A 130 4.72 -11.09 -3.27
CA ALA A 130 5.74 -10.10 -3.62
C ALA A 130 6.81 -10.71 -4.56
N ASN A 131 7.18 -9.93 -5.57
CA ASN A 131 8.28 -10.28 -6.47
C ASN A 131 9.64 -10.02 -5.80
N TYR A 132 9.70 -9.01 -4.95
CA TYR A 132 10.91 -8.59 -4.22
C TYR A 132 10.54 -8.16 -2.81
N VAL A 133 11.48 -8.38 -1.89
CA VAL A 133 11.35 -7.94 -0.50
C VAL A 133 12.53 -7.02 -0.17
N ILE A 134 12.24 -5.84 0.34
CA ILE A 134 13.24 -4.90 0.84
C ILE A 134 13.13 -4.85 2.37
N LYS A 135 14.21 -5.17 3.06
CA LYS A 135 14.25 -5.11 4.52
C LYS A 135 14.54 -3.70 5.02
N ASN A 136 13.77 -3.27 6.01
CA ASN A 136 13.92 -1.99 6.69
C ASN A 136 14.20 -2.19 8.19
N ASP A 137 15.10 -3.12 8.51
CA ASP A 137 15.44 -3.46 9.90
C ASP A 137 16.49 -2.52 10.50
N GLY A 138 17.33 -1.92 9.67
CA GLY A 138 18.44 -1.03 10.03
C GLY A 138 18.06 0.44 10.19
N GLY A 139 19.06 1.31 10.10
CA GLY A 139 18.88 2.76 10.06
C GLY A 139 18.29 3.25 8.74
N VAL A 140 18.03 4.57 8.66
CA VAL A 140 17.50 5.18 7.44
C VAL A 140 18.48 5.09 6.27
N GLU A 141 19.76 5.21 6.53
CA GLU A 141 20.82 5.09 5.51
C GLU A 141 20.91 3.67 4.95
N ASP A 142 20.77 2.65 5.81
CA ASP A 142 20.73 1.25 5.37
C ASP A 142 19.52 0.98 4.48
N PHE A 143 18.38 1.56 4.82
CA PHE A 143 17.16 1.44 4.01
C PHE A 143 17.33 2.13 2.65
N TYR A 144 17.89 3.33 2.60
CA TYR A 144 18.16 4.01 1.33
C TYR A 144 19.12 3.21 0.47
N ALA A 145 20.21 2.68 1.05
CA ALA A 145 21.13 1.83 0.33
C ALA A 145 20.46 0.57 -0.24
N ALA A 146 19.53 -0.04 0.49
CA ALA A 146 18.75 -1.19 0.01
C ALA A 146 17.82 -0.81 -1.16
N VAL A 147 17.16 0.36 -1.08
CA VAL A 147 16.30 0.88 -2.16
C VAL A 147 17.13 1.22 -3.40
N ASP A 148 18.27 1.88 -3.24
CA ASP A 148 19.16 2.23 -4.34
C ASP A 148 19.70 0.97 -5.03
N ASN A 149 20.10 -0.03 -4.25
CA ASN A 149 20.51 -1.33 -4.81
C ASN A 149 19.39 -2.00 -5.59
N PHE A 150 18.17 -2.00 -5.06
CA PHE A 150 17.00 -2.53 -5.76
C PHE A 150 16.74 -1.77 -7.08
N TYR A 151 16.81 -0.44 -7.04
CA TYR A 151 16.67 0.38 -8.24
C TYR A 151 17.72 0.03 -9.31
N GLU A 152 19.00 0.04 -8.96
CA GLU A 152 20.10 -0.20 -9.90
C GLU A 152 20.09 -1.63 -10.48
N THR A 153 19.76 -2.63 -9.65
CA THR A 153 19.85 -4.05 -10.05
C THR A 153 18.57 -4.61 -10.66
N VAL A 154 17.41 -4.07 -10.31
CA VAL A 154 16.12 -4.64 -10.73
C VAL A 154 15.33 -3.68 -11.61
N LEU A 155 15.13 -2.42 -11.18
CA LEU A 155 14.25 -1.51 -11.92
C LEU A 155 14.93 -0.91 -13.14
N LYS A 156 16.10 -0.35 -12.96
CA LYS A 156 16.83 0.35 -14.03
C LYS A 156 17.04 -0.49 -15.30
N PRO A 157 17.40 -1.79 -15.23
CA PRO A 157 17.49 -2.64 -16.41
C PRO A 157 16.16 -2.86 -17.15
N LYS A 158 15.03 -2.69 -16.44
CA LYS A 158 13.68 -2.84 -17.01
C LYS A 158 13.12 -1.53 -17.56
N LEU A 159 13.62 -0.41 -17.09
CA LEU A 159 13.15 0.91 -17.51
C LEU A 159 13.82 1.40 -18.81
N GLY A 160 14.85 0.69 -19.26
CA GLY A 160 15.49 0.83 -20.57
C GLY A 160 16.34 2.08 -20.69
#